data_68e92bde14cc2ec8a647f641a20bd02b
#
_entry.id   68e92bde14cc2ec8a647f641a20bd02b
#
_cell.length_a   1.000
_cell.length_b   1.000
_cell.length_c   1.000
_cell.angle_alpha   90.00
_cell.angle_beta   90.00
_cell.angle_gamma   90.00
#
_symmetry.space_group_name_H-M   'P 1'
#
loop_
_entity.id
_entity.type
_entity.pdbx_description
1 polymer ?
#
loop_
_entity_poly.entity_id
_entity_poly.type
_entity_poly.pdbx_seq_one_letter_code
_entity_poly.pdbx_strand_id
1 'polypeptide(L)'
;MDKEMHITNKVVCCQLSSPDKKKRLANIELLRMVSMFMVLMLHTRHPNTIDDSLGSMFWRSFSACGVDTFILISGYFGLRPSVKSWVHFLIPPTFYTLILCTINHEPITHYQPWCSWWFVTCYLELLLVVPFLNMIIDEKGKKMHLLLIFALFIINVYFGFICQTNEGRTGYTLMNFCFIYTLGRYINKYNIVINLLSQRLLLFVFLLFVNFIFRLYGIDCKGITGYYNSPLVILQAISLFLVFEKIQIKRLYNIILFISSSTFSVYLISDHPYFRYNYYAELWKNVGNISGDYFHLMAIFVNMLIFVLCAMLDKLRMLISDKVEQPIVQLLGNFRNLK
;
A
#
# COMPACT_ATOMS: atom_id res chain seq x y z
N MET A 1 -21.10 6.64 -69.60
CA MET A 1 -19.80 6.13 -69.10
C MET A 1 -19.65 6.72 -67.69
N ASP A 2 -20.40 6.19 -66.73
CA ASP A 2 -20.39 6.65 -65.34
C ASP A 2 -20.41 5.42 -64.45
N LYS A 3 -19.32 5.24 -63.69
CA LYS A 3 -19.18 4.16 -62.72
C LYS A 3 -19.79 4.65 -61.39
N GLU A 4 -20.96 4.15 -61.06
CA GLU A 4 -21.54 4.25 -59.74
C GLU A 4 -20.70 3.44 -58.73
N MET A 5 -20.24 4.13 -57.70
CA MET A 5 -19.48 3.58 -56.58
C MET A 5 -20.48 3.29 -55.47
N HIS A 6 -20.84 2.00 -55.32
CA HIS A 6 -21.65 1.54 -54.18
C HIS A 6 -20.86 1.64 -52.89
N ILE A 7 -21.24 2.58 -52.04
CA ILE A 7 -20.79 2.66 -50.66
C ILE A 7 -21.74 1.80 -49.83
N THR A 8 -21.32 0.62 -49.46
CA THR A 8 -22.00 -0.26 -48.52
C THR A 8 -21.76 0.25 -47.10
N ASN A 9 -22.75 0.88 -46.51
CA ASN A 9 -22.82 1.21 -45.07
C ASN A 9 -22.85 -0.09 -44.25
N LYS A 10 -21.73 -0.50 -43.73
CA LYS A 10 -21.66 -1.49 -42.63
C LYS A 10 -22.03 -0.78 -41.35
N VAL A 11 -23.28 -0.92 -40.94
CA VAL A 11 -23.72 -0.62 -39.57
C VAL A 11 -23.01 -1.60 -38.65
N VAL A 12 -21.97 -1.11 -37.97
CA VAL A 12 -21.33 -1.84 -36.89
C VAL A 12 -22.24 -1.74 -35.68
N CYS A 13 -23.01 -2.79 -35.44
CA CYS A 13 -23.72 -2.99 -34.19
C CYS A 13 -22.69 -2.99 -33.06
N CYS A 14 -22.59 -1.87 -32.33
CA CYS A 14 -21.93 -1.84 -31.03
C CYS A 14 -22.74 -2.74 -30.09
N GLN A 15 -22.34 -4.00 -29.97
CA GLN A 15 -22.71 -4.81 -28.83
C GLN A 15 -22.16 -4.10 -27.58
N LEU A 16 -23.06 -3.61 -26.74
CA LEU A 16 -22.79 -3.18 -25.38
C LEU A 16 -22.28 -4.40 -24.60
N SER A 17 -20.96 -4.66 -24.68
CA SER A 17 -20.28 -5.56 -23.79
C SER A 17 -20.39 -4.99 -22.37
N SER A 18 -20.86 -5.81 -21.44
CA SER A 18 -20.83 -5.57 -20.01
C SER A 18 -19.49 -4.94 -19.60
N PRO A 19 -19.44 -4.03 -18.62
CA PRO A 19 -18.19 -3.37 -18.25
C PRO A 19 -17.17 -4.44 -17.85
N ASP A 20 -16.17 -4.65 -18.71
CA ASP A 20 -15.06 -5.57 -18.49
C ASP A 20 -14.48 -5.29 -17.11
N LYS A 21 -14.61 -6.25 -16.20
CA LYS A 21 -13.86 -6.23 -14.94
C LYS A 21 -12.38 -6.10 -15.32
N LYS A 22 -11.80 -4.91 -15.15
CA LYS A 22 -10.38 -4.68 -15.43
C LYS A 22 -9.58 -5.82 -14.80
N LYS A 23 -8.92 -6.62 -15.65
CA LYS A 23 -8.15 -7.77 -15.23
C LYS A 23 -7.06 -7.29 -14.26
N ARG A 24 -7.02 -7.84 -13.05
CA ARG A 24 -5.99 -7.49 -12.06
C ARG A 24 -4.62 -7.85 -12.63
N LEU A 25 -3.62 -6.98 -12.43
CA LEU A 25 -2.26 -7.16 -12.90
C LEU A 25 -1.46 -7.96 -11.86
N ALA A 26 -1.09 -9.21 -12.16
CA ALA A 26 -0.41 -10.09 -11.21
C ALA A 26 0.92 -9.52 -10.68
N ASN A 27 1.65 -8.78 -11.51
CA ASN A 27 2.88 -8.08 -11.11
C ASN A 27 2.63 -7.02 -10.02
N ILE A 28 1.56 -6.25 -10.14
CA ILE A 28 1.20 -5.23 -9.14
C ILE A 28 0.61 -5.89 -7.89
N GLU A 29 -0.15 -6.98 -8.04
CA GLU A 29 -0.63 -7.74 -6.88
C GLU A 29 0.54 -8.41 -6.13
N LEU A 30 1.57 -8.89 -6.84
CA LEU A 30 2.80 -9.36 -6.21
C LEU A 30 3.54 -8.21 -5.50
N LEU A 31 3.58 -7.01 -6.11
CA LEU A 31 4.16 -5.83 -5.46
C LEU A 31 3.43 -5.49 -4.14
N ARG A 32 2.10 -5.62 -4.09
CA ARG A 32 1.34 -5.46 -2.82
C ARG A 32 1.78 -6.45 -1.76
N MET A 33 1.97 -7.72 -2.14
CA MET A 33 2.45 -8.75 -1.20
C MET A 33 3.87 -8.42 -0.71
N VAL A 34 4.76 -8.02 -1.61
CA VAL A 34 6.13 -7.60 -1.26
C VAL A 34 6.11 -6.38 -0.33
N SER A 35 5.30 -5.37 -0.64
CA SER A 35 5.16 -4.17 0.22
C SER A 35 4.63 -4.53 1.61
N MET A 36 3.67 -5.46 1.70
CA MET A 36 3.18 -5.93 3.01
C MET A 36 4.24 -6.73 3.76
N PHE A 37 5.01 -7.56 3.06
CA PHE A 37 6.14 -8.27 3.67
C PHE A 37 7.20 -7.29 4.20
N MET A 38 7.49 -6.21 3.45
CA MET A 38 8.36 -5.13 3.94
C MET A 38 7.82 -4.51 5.23
N VAL A 39 6.50 -4.27 5.34
CA VAL A 39 5.89 -3.76 6.58
C VAL A 39 6.08 -4.74 7.74
N LEU A 40 5.90 -6.04 7.53
CA LEU A 40 6.19 -7.05 8.56
C LEU A 40 7.65 -7.01 9.01
N MET A 41 8.59 -6.90 8.05
CA MET A 41 10.02 -6.79 8.36
C MET A 41 10.36 -5.52 9.15
N LEU A 42 9.67 -4.39 8.92
CA LEU A 42 9.83 -3.16 9.73
C LEU A 42 9.38 -3.34 11.19
N HIS A 43 8.42 -4.22 11.43
CA HIS A 43 7.93 -4.52 12.77
C HIS A 43 8.72 -5.64 13.48
N THR A 44 9.66 -6.28 12.78
CA THR A 44 10.59 -7.25 13.38
C THR A 44 11.50 -6.53 14.38
N ARG A 45 11.51 -7.01 15.61
CA ARG A 45 12.36 -6.45 16.69
C ARG A 45 13.46 -7.42 17.03
N HIS A 46 14.71 -6.98 16.88
CA HIS A 46 15.83 -7.74 17.38
C HIS A 46 15.76 -7.81 18.93
N PRO A 47 16.16 -8.95 19.56
CA PRO A 47 16.15 -9.08 21.02
C PRO A 47 16.98 -8.02 21.74
N ASN A 48 18.06 -7.57 21.11
CA ASN A 48 18.82 -6.43 21.59
C ASN A 48 18.16 -5.12 21.15
N THR A 49 17.94 -4.20 22.05
CA THR A 49 17.26 -2.92 21.80
C THR A 49 17.97 -2.03 20.78
N ILE A 50 19.27 -2.24 20.56
CA ILE A 50 20.09 -1.56 19.56
C ILE A 50 20.65 -2.66 18.65
N ASP A 51 19.99 -2.88 17.52
CA ASP A 51 20.50 -3.80 16.51
C ASP A 51 21.12 -2.99 15.37
N ASP A 52 22.43 -2.81 15.45
CA ASP A 52 23.25 -2.16 14.43
C ASP A 52 23.92 -3.18 13.50
N SER A 53 23.41 -4.41 13.45
CA SER A 53 23.94 -5.41 12.53
C SER A 53 23.69 -5.00 11.07
N LEU A 54 24.61 -5.39 10.18
CA LEU A 54 24.47 -5.14 8.73
C LEU A 54 23.14 -5.68 8.17
N GLY A 55 22.71 -6.82 8.70
CA GLY A 55 21.42 -7.44 8.32
C GLY A 55 20.22 -6.56 8.70
N SER A 56 20.21 -6.01 9.92
CA SER A 56 19.16 -5.11 10.37
C SER A 56 19.13 -3.82 9.55
N MET A 57 20.29 -3.21 9.33
CA MET A 57 20.43 -2.01 8.51
C MET A 57 19.92 -2.24 7.08
N PHE A 58 20.28 -3.39 6.47
CA PHE A 58 19.82 -3.76 5.14
C PHE A 58 18.29 -3.90 5.09
N TRP A 59 17.70 -4.69 6.00
CA TRP A 59 16.26 -4.93 5.99
C TRP A 59 15.45 -3.67 6.30
N ARG A 60 15.92 -2.81 7.20
CA ARG A 60 15.31 -1.50 7.45
C ARG A 60 15.37 -0.59 6.21
N SER A 61 16.50 -0.56 5.51
CA SER A 61 16.68 0.23 4.29
C SER A 61 15.82 -0.31 3.14
N PHE A 62 15.75 -1.63 2.97
CA PHE A 62 14.90 -2.27 1.96
C PHE A 62 13.43 -2.03 2.23
N SER A 63 13.00 -2.12 3.49
CA SER A 63 11.59 -2.10 3.88
C SER A 63 11.02 -0.68 4.05
N ALA A 64 11.86 0.35 4.12
CA ALA A 64 11.43 1.73 4.38
C ALA A 64 10.35 2.23 3.39
N CYS A 65 10.42 1.82 2.13
CA CYS A 65 9.50 2.28 1.09
C CYS A 65 8.20 1.47 0.97
N GLY A 66 7.98 0.46 1.84
CA GLY A 66 6.83 -0.46 1.71
C GLY A 66 5.48 0.24 1.77
N VAL A 67 5.27 1.14 2.72
CA VAL A 67 4.01 1.88 2.89
C VAL A 67 3.75 2.82 1.72
N ASP A 68 4.74 3.61 1.31
CA ASP A 68 4.61 4.53 0.18
C ASP A 68 4.30 3.77 -1.12
N THR A 69 4.91 2.60 -1.32
CA THR A 69 4.61 1.74 -2.46
C THR A 69 3.15 1.31 -2.47
N PHE A 70 2.55 1.02 -1.31
CA PHE A 70 1.12 0.69 -1.19
C PHE A 70 0.21 1.83 -1.64
N ILE A 71 0.52 3.06 -1.21
CA ILE A 71 -0.26 4.24 -1.60
C ILE A 71 -0.03 4.58 -3.08
N LEU A 72 1.20 4.42 -3.57
CA LEU A 72 1.53 4.62 -4.99
C LEU A 72 0.72 3.68 -5.90
N ILE A 73 0.56 2.40 -5.51
CA ILE A 73 -0.32 1.44 -6.20
C ILE A 73 -1.76 1.95 -6.22
N SER A 74 -2.27 2.45 -5.10
CA SER A 74 -3.63 3.00 -5.01
C SER A 74 -3.81 4.22 -5.92
N GLY A 75 -2.80 5.08 -5.99
CA GLY A 75 -2.75 6.21 -6.92
C GLY A 75 -2.69 5.74 -8.37
N TYR A 76 -1.87 4.78 -8.72
CA TYR A 76 -1.74 4.26 -10.08
C TYR A 76 -3.06 3.78 -10.65
N PHE A 77 -3.83 3.00 -9.90
CA PHE A 77 -5.15 2.56 -10.36
C PHE A 77 -6.24 3.63 -10.27
N GLY A 78 -6.06 4.64 -9.44
CA GLY A 78 -7.03 5.69 -9.18
C GLY A 78 -8.21 5.19 -8.36
N LEU A 79 -8.28 5.64 -7.11
CA LEU A 79 -9.39 5.31 -6.22
C LEU A 79 -10.67 6.00 -6.68
N ARG A 80 -11.78 5.28 -6.68
CA ARG A 80 -13.12 5.80 -6.93
C ARG A 80 -14.02 5.35 -5.78
N PRO A 81 -14.13 6.16 -4.72
CA PRO A 81 -14.95 5.81 -3.57
C PRO A 81 -16.40 5.55 -3.98
N SER A 82 -16.89 4.37 -3.65
CA SER A 82 -18.26 3.94 -3.86
C SER A 82 -18.77 3.30 -2.56
N VAL A 83 -20.07 3.14 -2.39
CA VAL A 83 -20.65 2.44 -1.23
C VAL A 83 -19.96 1.10 -1.02
N LYS A 84 -19.78 0.33 -2.09
CA LYS A 84 -19.10 -0.95 -2.04
C LYS A 84 -17.66 -0.83 -1.55
N SER A 85 -16.88 0.15 -2.03
CA SER A 85 -15.49 0.34 -1.61
C SER A 85 -15.37 0.77 -0.15
N TRP A 86 -16.30 1.60 0.34
CA TRP A 86 -16.37 1.95 1.75
C TRP A 86 -16.66 0.75 2.64
N VAL A 87 -17.68 -0.03 2.30
CA VAL A 87 -18.05 -1.25 3.06
C VAL A 87 -16.88 -2.23 3.09
N HIS A 88 -16.25 -2.52 1.95
CA HIS A 88 -15.10 -3.42 1.89
C HIS A 88 -13.88 -2.92 2.68
N PHE A 89 -13.71 -1.62 2.83
CA PHE A 89 -12.59 -1.07 3.61
C PHE A 89 -12.88 -1.04 5.12
N LEU A 90 -14.13 -0.75 5.52
CA LEU A 90 -14.50 -0.58 6.93
C LEU A 90 -14.77 -1.90 7.65
N ILE A 91 -15.25 -2.93 6.96
CA ILE A 91 -15.59 -4.21 7.58
C ILE A 91 -14.37 -4.95 8.17
N PRO A 92 -13.23 -5.12 7.48
CA PRO A 92 -12.10 -5.84 8.05
C PRO A 92 -11.56 -5.26 9.36
N PRO A 93 -11.29 -3.94 9.51
CA PRO A 93 -10.84 -3.39 10.78
C PRO A 93 -11.85 -3.59 11.90
N THR A 94 -13.15 -3.40 11.60
CA THR A 94 -14.23 -3.61 12.56
C THR A 94 -14.29 -5.08 13.02
N PHE A 95 -14.23 -6.02 12.07
CA PHE A 95 -14.27 -7.45 12.35
C PHE A 95 -13.11 -7.88 13.26
N TYR A 96 -11.87 -7.51 12.93
CA TYR A 96 -10.70 -7.89 13.71
C TYR A 96 -10.70 -7.23 15.09
N THR A 97 -11.13 -5.97 15.21
CA THR A 97 -11.29 -5.34 16.52
C THR A 97 -12.32 -6.07 17.38
N LEU A 98 -13.49 -6.38 16.80
CA LEU A 98 -14.55 -7.09 17.54
C LEU A 98 -14.08 -8.46 18.05
N ILE A 99 -13.45 -9.26 17.19
CA ILE A 99 -12.96 -10.59 17.60
C ILE A 99 -11.91 -10.47 18.70
N LEU A 100 -10.96 -9.56 18.57
CA LEU A 100 -9.89 -9.42 19.55
C LEU A 100 -10.38 -8.87 20.88
N CYS A 101 -11.33 -7.91 20.87
CA CYS A 101 -12.00 -7.48 22.08
C CYS A 101 -12.75 -8.62 22.79
N THR A 102 -13.43 -9.47 22.01
CA THR A 102 -14.16 -10.61 22.56
C THR A 102 -13.23 -11.66 23.17
N ILE A 103 -12.14 -12.01 22.47
CA ILE A 103 -11.17 -13.01 22.95
C ILE A 103 -10.47 -12.53 24.22
N ASN A 104 -10.17 -11.24 24.32
CA ASN A 104 -9.41 -10.68 25.43
C ASN A 104 -10.29 -10.14 26.56
N HIS A 105 -11.61 -10.24 26.44
CA HIS A 105 -12.58 -9.67 27.38
C HIS A 105 -12.41 -8.15 27.58
N GLU A 106 -11.90 -7.44 26.54
CA GLU A 106 -11.68 -6.01 26.54
C GLU A 106 -12.90 -5.26 25.98
N PRO A 107 -13.25 -4.09 26.52
CA PRO A 107 -14.32 -3.29 25.97
C PRO A 107 -13.91 -2.75 24.58
N ILE A 108 -14.85 -2.71 23.64
CA ILE A 108 -14.61 -2.21 22.27
C ILE A 108 -14.12 -0.77 22.24
N THR A 109 -14.39 0.01 23.27
CA THR A 109 -13.92 1.38 23.46
C THR A 109 -12.41 1.47 23.66
N HIS A 110 -11.77 0.37 24.05
CA HIS A 110 -10.31 0.30 24.24
C HIS A 110 -9.58 0.33 22.89
N TYR A 111 -10.14 -0.29 21.85
CA TYR A 111 -9.57 -0.31 20.49
C TYR A 111 -10.61 0.24 19.51
N GLN A 112 -10.42 1.47 19.06
CA GLN A 112 -11.31 2.05 18.07
C GLN A 112 -11.01 1.45 16.69
N PRO A 113 -11.98 0.80 16.01
CA PRO A 113 -11.73 0.01 14.79
C PRO A 113 -11.00 0.72 13.66
N TRP A 114 -11.16 2.03 13.56
CA TRP A 114 -10.59 2.81 12.44
C TRP A 114 -9.47 3.76 12.86
N CYS A 115 -9.25 3.93 14.15
CA CYS A 115 -8.23 4.83 14.72
C CYS A 115 -7.07 4.09 15.37
N SER A 116 -7.20 2.79 15.64
CA SER A 116 -6.14 1.98 16.25
C SER A 116 -4.94 1.76 15.34
N TRP A 117 -5.13 1.88 14.02
CA TRP A 117 -4.07 1.78 13.02
C TRP A 117 -3.92 3.12 12.29
N TRP A 118 -2.81 3.78 12.47
CA TRP A 118 -2.53 5.07 11.84
C TRP A 118 -2.72 5.03 10.30
N PHE A 119 -2.30 3.92 9.64
CA PHE A 119 -2.46 3.74 8.21
C PHE A 119 -3.94 3.71 7.80
N VAL A 120 -4.79 3.03 8.59
CA VAL A 120 -6.24 2.96 8.32
C VAL A 120 -6.84 4.35 8.40
N THR A 121 -6.49 5.13 9.43
CA THR A 121 -6.96 6.51 9.60
C THR A 121 -6.56 7.38 8.41
N CYS A 122 -5.27 7.43 8.06
CA CYS A 122 -4.79 8.22 6.92
C CYS A 122 -5.40 7.77 5.58
N TYR A 123 -5.66 6.46 5.43
CA TYR A 123 -6.28 5.95 4.20
C TYR A 123 -7.77 6.29 4.11
N LEU A 124 -8.50 6.31 5.25
CA LEU A 124 -9.88 6.81 5.32
C LEU A 124 -9.95 8.29 4.96
N GLU A 125 -9.05 9.10 5.52
CA GLU A 125 -8.93 10.52 5.18
C GLU A 125 -8.64 10.70 3.68
N LEU A 126 -7.73 9.90 3.12
CA LEU A 126 -7.45 9.89 1.68
C LEU A 126 -8.71 9.57 0.86
N LEU A 127 -9.50 8.55 1.24
CA LEU A 127 -10.73 8.20 0.54
C LEU A 127 -11.75 9.35 0.51
N LEU A 128 -11.79 10.19 1.57
CA LEU A 128 -12.63 11.40 1.60
C LEU A 128 -12.13 12.50 0.65
N VAL A 129 -10.82 12.64 0.51
CA VAL A 129 -10.20 13.71 -0.29
C VAL A 129 -10.01 13.33 -1.77
N VAL A 130 -9.90 12.03 -2.07
CA VAL A 130 -9.65 11.53 -3.44
C VAL A 130 -10.63 12.04 -4.51
N PRO A 131 -11.94 12.21 -4.28
CA PRO A 131 -12.83 12.77 -5.29
C PRO A 131 -12.39 14.16 -5.77
N PHE A 132 -11.93 15.01 -4.85
CA PHE A 132 -11.44 16.36 -5.16
C PHE A 132 -10.09 16.32 -5.88
N LEU A 133 -9.18 15.44 -5.45
CA LEU A 133 -7.91 15.22 -6.15
C LEU A 133 -8.13 14.73 -7.58
N ASN A 134 -9.01 13.75 -7.78
CA ASN A 134 -9.31 13.21 -9.10
C ASN A 134 -9.95 14.26 -10.01
N MET A 135 -10.82 15.13 -9.50
CA MET A 135 -11.40 16.24 -10.26
C MET A 135 -10.28 17.15 -10.83
N ILE A 136 -9.31 17.54 -10.01
CA ILE A 136 -8.18 18.35 -10.47
C ILE A 136 -7.33 17.59 -11.49
N ILE A 137 -7.02 16.32 -11.21
CA ILE A 137 -6.13 15.48 -12.03
C ILE A 137 -6.75 15.15 -13.39
N ASP A 138 -8.05 14.82 -13.41
CA ASP A 138 -8.71 14.28 -14.60
C ASP A 138 -9.23 15.40 -15.52
N GLU A 139 -9.69 16.51 -14.96
CA GLU A 139 -10.35 17.59 -15.73
C GLU A 139 -9.40 18.74 -16.13
N LYS A 140 -8.39 19.05 -15.33
CA LYS A 140 -7.57 20.27 -15.51
C LYS A 140 -6.27 20.08 -16.32
N GLY A 141 -5.98 18.83 -16.74
CA GLY A 141 -4.84 18.51 -17.60
C GLY A 141 -3.46 18.47 -16.91
N LYS A 142 -2.40 18.22 -17.70
CA LYS A 142 -1.05 17.91 -17.20
C LYS A 142 -0.44 19.04 -16.37
N LYS A 143 -0.63 20.30 -16.79
CA LYS A 143 -0.05 21.47 -16.08
C LYS A 143 -0.58 21.59 -14.64
N MET A 144 -1.90 21.47 -14.47
CA MET A 144 -2.51 21.52 -13.14
C MET A 144 -2.15 20.30 -12.28
N HIS A 145 -2.01 19.12 -12.89
CA HIS A 145 -1.52 17.94 -12.18
C HIS A 145 -0.09 18.14 -11.64
N LEU A 146 0.81 18.70 -12.46
CA LEU A 146 2.18 19.05 -12.03
C LEU A 146 2.19 20.12 -10.95
N LEU A 147 1.33 21.15 -11.06
CA LEU A 147 1.20 22.18 -10.03
C LEU A 147 0.71 21.58 -8.70
N LEU A 148 -0.24 20.66 -8.75
CA LEU A 148 -0.72 19.94 -7.56
C LEU A 148 0.40 19.10 -6.92
N ILE A 149 1.17 18.34 -7.73
CA ILE A 149 2.35 17.59 -7.26
C ILE A 149 3.35 18.55 -6.59
N PHE A 150 3.65 19.67 -7.20
CA PHE A 150 4.59 20.66 -6.67
C PHE A 150 4.10 21.25 -5.35
N ALA A 151 2.82 21.63 -5.25
CA ALA A 151 2.25 22.15 -4.02
C ALA A 151 2.30 21.12 -2.88
N LEU A 152 1.91 19.88 -3.16
CA LEU A 152 1.98 18.78 -2.19
C LEU A 152 3.44 18.43 -1.82
N PHE A 153 4.38 18.52 -2.76
CA PHE A 153 5.81 18.39 -2.50
C PHE A 153 6.30 19.43 -1.50
N ILE A 154 5.96 20.71 -1.71
CA ILE A 154 6.34 21.77 -0.77
C ILE A 154 5.76 21.51 0.61
N ILE A 155 4.48 21.13 0.72
CA ILE A 155 3.86 20.87 2.01
C ILE A 155 4.50 19.65 2.69
N ASN A 156 4.62 18.53 1.98
CA ASN A 156 5.02 17.25 2.55
C ASN A 156 6.55 17.13 2.74
N VAL A 157 7.33 17.53 1.75
CA VAL A 157 8.79 17.37 1.77
C VAL A 157 9.46 18.60 2.37
N TYR A 158 9.18 19.81 1.87
CA TYR A 158 9.87 20.98 2.37
C TYR A 158 9.42 21.32 3.81
N PHE A 159 8.15 21.58 4.05
CA PHE A 159 7.68 21.89 5.40
C PHE A 159 7.67 20.68 6.33
N GLY A 160 7.21 19.52 5.85
CA GLY A 160 7.14 18.31 6.67
C GLY A 160 8.51 17.73 6.99
N PHE A 161 9.27 17.31 5.96
CA PHE A 161 10.54 16.61 6.15
C PHE A 161 11.71 17.56 6.44
N ILE A 162 11.94 18.63 5.63
CA ILE A 162 13.11 19.50 5.78
C ILE A 162 12.95 20.42 6.99
N CYS A 163 11.83 21.13 7.11
CA CYS A 163 11.55 22.04 8.23
C CYS A 163 11.08 21.29 9.49
N GLN A 164 10.70 20.02 9.38
CA GLN A 164 10.23 19.18 10.49
C GLN A 164 9.11 19.81 11.32
N THR A 165 8.11 20.39 10.67
CA THR A 165 6.92 20.90 11.33
C THR A 165 6.19 19.76 12.07
N ASN A 166 5.62 20.03 13.24
CA ASN A 166 5.09 19.03 14.15
C ASN A 166 4.08 18.06 13.52
N GLU A 167 3.27 18.51 12.58
CA GLU A 167 2.23 17.72 11.92
C GLU A 167 2.72 16.90 10.74
N GLY A 168 3.88 17.23 10.15
CA GLY A 168 4.40 16.60 8.92
C GLY A 168 5.67 15.79 9.08
N ARG A 169 6.26 15.78 10.26
CA ARG A 169 7.66 15.36 10.49
C ARG A 169 8.03 13.98 9.96
N THR A 170 7.17 12.98 10.10
CA THR A 170 7.50 11.58 9.80
C THR A 170 6.83 11.03 8.55
N GLY A 171 5.90 11.79 7.97
CA GLY A 171 5.08 11.33 6.85
C GLY A 171 3.90 10.41 7.22
N TYR A 172 3.61 10.22 8.51
CA TYR A 172 2.39 9.52 8.98
C TYR A 172 1.16 10.42 8.89
N THR A 173 0.91 10.99 7.71
CA THR A 173 -0.08 12.05 7.53
C THR A 173 -0.86 11.89 6.23
N LEU A 174 -2.09 12.45 6.21
CA LEU A 174 -2.89 12.60 5.00
C LEU A 174 -2.12 13.30 3.87
N MET A 175 -1.28 14.30 4.19
CA MET A 175 -0.52 15.05 3.17
C MET A 175 0.47 14.16 2.42
N ASN A 176 1.17 13.26 3.13
CA ASN A 176 2.02 12.28 2.47
C ASN A 176 1.19 11.35 1.57
N PHE A 177 0.05 10.86 2.05
CA PHE A 177 -0.83 9.98 1.26
C PHE A 177 -1.37 10.68 0.01
N CYS A 178 -1.80 11.95 0.12
CA CYS A 178 -2.22 12.75 -1.05
C CYS A 178 -1.08 12.94 -2.05
N PHE A 179 0.13 13.22 -1.56
CA PHE A 179 1.30 13.41 -2.41
C PHE A 179 1.65 12.13 -3.18
N ILE A 180 1.82 11.01 -2.47
CA ILE A 180 2.16 9.70 -3.09
C ILE A 180 1.04 9.23 -4.03
N TYR A 181 -0.24 9.39 -3.63
CA TYR A 181 -1.39 9.09 -4.49
C TYR A 181 -1.34 9.88 -5.81
N THR A 182 -1.07 11.18 -5.73
CA THR A 182 -1.01 12.07 -6.91
C THR A 182 0.16 11.69 -7.82
N LEU A 183 1.31 11.28 -7.26
CA LEU A 183 2.43 10.71 -8.01
C LEU A 183 2.04 9.42 -8.74
N GLY A 184 1.33 8.51 -8.07
CA GLY A 184 0.83 7.28 -8.68
C GLY A 184 -0.12 7.55 -9.86
N ARG A 185 -1.03 8.53 -9.71
CA ARG A 185 -1.90 9.01 -10.81
C ARG A 185 -1.09 9.57 -11.97
N TYR A 186 -0.02 10.31 -11.68
CA TYR A 186 0.85 10.87 -12.71
C TYR A 186 1.57 9.77 -13.50
N ILE A 187 2.09 8.75 -12.82
CA ILE A 187 2.76 7.61 -13.45
C ILE A 187 1.81 6.86 -14.41
N ASN A 188 0.56 6.68 -14.00
CA ASN A 188 -0.44 6.02 -14.86
C ASN A 188 -0.83 6.86 -16.08
N LYS A 189 -1.01 8.17 -15.88
CA LYS A 189 -1.59 9.05 -16.91
C LYS A 189 -0.55 9.52 -17.93
N TYR A 190 0.71 9.62 -17.52
CA TYR A 190 1.79 10.17 -18.34
C TYR A 190 2.96 9.19 -18.37
N ASN A 191 3.25 8.64 -19.55
CA ASN A 191 4.32 7.67 -19.72
C ASN A 191 5.66 8.16 -19.15
N ILE A 192 6.33 7.33 -18.37
CA ILE A 192 7.66 7.60 -17.85
C ILE A 192 8.70 7.15 -18.88
N VAL A 193 9.73 7.98 -19.09
CA VAL A 193 10.76 7.80 -20.13
C VAL A 193 11.65 6.56 -19.91
N ILE A 194 11.78 6.07 -18.67
CA ILE A 194 12.63 4.92 -18.36
C ILE A 194 11.97 3.63 -18.89
N ASN A 195 12.40 3.14 -20.04
CA ASN A 195 11.74 2.03 -20.71
C ASN A 195 12.35 0.65 -20.46
N LEU A 196 13.66 0.57 -20.12
CA LEU A 196 14.35 -0.70 -19.90
C LEU A 196 14.20 -1.15 -18.44
N LEU A 197 13.86 -2.45 -18.25
CA LEU A 197 13.77 -3.06 -16.92
C LEU A 197 15.10 -2.98 -16.16
N SER A 198 16.22 -3.19 -16.87
CA SER A 198 17.57 -3.09 -16.28
C SER A 198 17.87 -1.70 -15.69
N GLN A 199 17.46 -0.61 -16.37
CA GLN A 199 17.63 0.75 -15.87
C GLN A 199 16.78 1.01 -14.63
N ARG A 200 15.53 0.50 -14.60
CA ARG A 200 14.63 0.62 -13.45
C ARG A 200 15.18 -0.15 -12.24
N LEU A 201 15.67 -1.36 -12.49
CA LEU A 201 16.29 -2.18 -11.43
C LEU A 201 17.58 -1.53 -10.91
N LEU A 202 18.43 -1.02 -11.80
CA LEU A 202 19.64 -0.31 -11.41
C LEU A 202 19.32 0.93 -10.55
N LEU A 203 18.31 1.70 -10.93
CA LEU A 203 17.86 2.85 -10.14
C LEU A 203 17.40 2.43 -8.73
N PHE A 204 16.59 1.35 -8.64
CA PHE A 204 16.13 0.86 -7.33
C PHE A 204 17.30 0.37 -6.46
N VAL A 205 18.20 -0.44 -7.04
CA VAL A 205 19.39 -0.95 -6.33
C VAL A 205 20.30 0.20 -5.90
N PHE A 206 20.50 1.22 -6.74
CA PHE A 206 21.28 2.41 -6.38
C PHE A 206 20.66 3.17 -5.20
N LEU A 207 19.34 3.43 -5.23
CA LEU A 207 18.65 4.12 -4.14
C LEU A 207 18.65 3.30 -2.84
N LEU A 208 18.49 1.98 -2.94
CA LEU A 208 18.62 1.07 -1.80
C LEU A 208 20.04 1.11 -1.22
N PHE A 209 21.06 1.09 -2.06
CA PHE A 209 22.45 1.18 -1.64
C PHE A 209 22.74 2.52 -0.95
N VAL A 210 22.27 3.63 -1.49
CA VAL A 210 22.40 4.96 -0.86
C VAL A 210 21.72 4.97 0.51
N ASN A 211 20.50 4.43 0.63
CA ASN A 211 19.80 4.33 1.91
C ASN A 211 20.59 3.48 2.92
N PHE A 212 21.08 2.33 2.47
CA PHE A 212 21.89 1.44 3.31
C PHE A 212 23.20 2.10 3.77
N ILE A 213 23.93 2.78 2.87
CA ILE A 213 25.16 3.51 3.19
C ILE A 213 24.90 4.64 4.19
N PHE A 214 23.83 5.41 4.00
CA PHE A 214 23.46 6.48 4.93
C PHE A 214 23.20 5.92 6.34
N ARG A 215 22.53 4.78 6.42
CA ARG A 215 22.28 4.10 7.69
C ARG A 215 23.56 3.53 8.30
N LEU A 216 24.42 2.93 7.48
CA LEU A 216 25.69 2.33 7.93
C LEU A 216 26.63 3.38 8.54
N TYR A 217 26.70 4.57 7.95
CA TYR A 217 27.54 5.65 8.46
C TYR A 217 26.83 6.60 9.44
N GLY A 218 25.64 6.24 9.89
CA GLY A 218 24.86 7.08 10.82
C GLY A 218 24.43 8.43 10.22
N ILE A 219 24.40 8.55 8.90
CA ILE A 219 23.95 9.76 8.18
C ILE A 219 22.42 9.77 8.12
N ASP A 220 21.76 9.57 9.25
CA ASP A 220 20.30 9.61 9.34
C ASP A 220 19.81 11.00 9.79
N CYS A 221 20.32 12.04 9.11
CA CYS A 221 19.87 13.40 9.38
C CYS A 221 18.34 13.50 9.19
N LYS A 222 17.63 13.83 10.26
CA LYS A 222 16.17 14.06 10.24
C LYS A 222 15.33 12.88 9.77
N GLY A 223 15.81 11.63 9.84
CA GLY A 223 15.09 10.46 9.40
C GLY A 223 15.07 10.22 7.88
N ILE A 224 16.13 10.65 7.17
CA ILE A 224 16.24 10.51 5.70
C ILE A 224 16.13 9.07 5.23
N THR A 225 16.57 8.11 6.06
CA THR A 225 16.59 6.68 5.74
C THR A 225 15.27 5.97 6.05
N GLY A 226 14.34 6.61 6.79
CA GLY A 226 13.17 5.89 7.31
C GLY A 226 11.84 6.64 7.31
N TYR A 227 11.82 7.98 7.25
CA TYR A 227 10.56 8.73 7.24
C TYR A 227 9.87 8.63 5.87
N TYR A 228 8.56 8.41 5.85
CA TYR A 228 7.80 8.21 4.61
C TYR A 228 7.76 9.46 3.72
N ASN A 229 7.90 10.65 4.28
CA ASN A 229 8.03 11.89 3.51
C ASN A 229 9.48 12.24 3.12
N SER A 230 10.44 11.35 3.41
CA SER A 230 11.82 11.51 2.95
C SER A 230 11.91 11.39 1.43
N PRO A 231 12.60 12.31 0.73
CA PRO A 231 12.83 12.20 -0.71
C PRO A 231 13.46 10.86 -1.11
N LEU A 232 14.38 10.34 -0.30
CA LEU A 232 15.06 9.07 -0.58
C LEU A 232 14.09 7.89 -0.53
N VAL A 233 13.22 7.83 0.49
CA VAL A 233 12.22 6.77 0.64
C VAL A 233 11.15 6.84 -0.47
N ILE A 234 10.69 8.05 -0.80
CA ILE A 234 9.73 8.29 -1.90
C ILE A 234 10.31 7.84 -3.24
N LEU A 235 11.55 8.24 -3.56
CA LEU A 235 12.21 7.83 -4.80
C LEU A 235 12.42 6.31 -4.85
N GLN A 236 12.74 5.69 -3.72
CA GLN A 236 12.86 4.24 -3.60
C GLN A 236 11.52 3.54 -3.86
N ALA A 237 10.40 4.06 -3.33
CA ALA A 237 9.05 3.54 -3.60
C ALA A 237 8.68 3.65 -5.08
N ILE A 238 8.93 4.79 -5.71
CA ILE A 238 8.68 5.01 -7.13
C ILE A 238 9.53 4.04 -7.98
N SER A 239 10.83 3.91 -7.70
CA SER A 239 11.71 3.03 -8.46
C SER A 239 11.31 1.56 -8.33
N LEU A 240 10.94 1.10 -7.13
CA LEU A 240 10.42 -0.25 -6.89
C LEU A 240 9.12 -0.50 -7.69
N PHE A 241 8.19 0.45 -7.65
CA PHE A 241 6.96 0.36 -8.43
C PHE A 241 7.25 0.23 -9.92
N LEU A 242 8.16 1.04 -10.47
CA LEU A 242 8.53 1.02 -11.88
C LEU A 242 9.17 -0.31 -12.30
N VAL A 243 9.93 -0.98 -11.42
CA VAL A 243 10.45 -2.33 -11.66
C VAL A 243 9.29 -3.31 -11.84
N PHE A 244 8.37 -3.34 -10.88
CA PHE A 244 7.26 -4.30 -10.92
C PHE A 244 6.27 -4.00 -12.05
N GLU A 245 6.04 -2.75 -12.40
CA GLU A 245 5.18 -2.36 -13.52
C GLU A 245 5.63 -3.00 -14.83
N LYS A 246 6.94 -3.22 -15.01
CA LYS A 246 7.53 -3.81 -16.23
C LYS A 246 7.61 -5.33 -16.21
N ILE A 247 7.54 -5.97 -15.05
CA ILE A 247 7.61 -7.43 -14.92
C ILE A 247 6.33 -8.06 -15.48
N GLN A 248 6.46 -9.12 -16.27
CA GLN A 248 5.33 -9.91 -16.75
C GLN A 248 5.25 -11.25 -16.02
N ILE A 249 4.17 -11.48 -15.29
CA ILE A 249 3.92 -12.71 -14.56
C ILE A 249 2.81 -13.50 -15.28
N LYS A 250 3.17 -14.63 -15.86
CA LYS A 250 2.24 -15.55 -16.53
C LYS A 250 1.91 -16.77 -15.66
N ARG A 251 2.89 -17.26 -14.90
CA ARG A 251 2.74 -18.37 -13.97
C ARG A 251 2.28 -17.88 -12.60
N LEU A 252 1.64 -18.74 -11.80
CA LEU A 252 1.17 -18.44 -10.44
C LEU A 252 0.14 -17.30 -10.35
N TYR A 253 -0.43 -16.86 -11.47
CA TYR A 253 -1.41 -15.76 -11.52
C TYR A 253 -2.52 -15.91 -10.49
N ASN A 254 -3.18 -17.07 -10.46
CA ASN A 254 -4.31 -17.32 -9.53
C ASN A 254 -3.88 -17.36 -8.07
N ILE A 255 -2.69 -17.91 -7.79
CA ILE A 255 -2.14 -17.97 -6.42
C ILE A 255 -1.82 -16.57 -5.92
N ILE A 256 -1.17 -15.75 -6.74
CA ILE A 256 -0.88 -14.35 -6.40
C ILE A 256 -2.17 -13.59 -6.12
N LEU A 257 -3.19 -13.71 -6.98
CA LEU A 257 -4.46 -13.02 -6.77
C LEU A 257 -5.20 -13.51 -5.52
N PHE A 258 -5.14 -14.81 -5.24
CA PHE A 258 -5.75 -15.40 -4.06
C PHE A 258 -5.13 -14.84 -2.77
N ILE A 259 -3.80 -14.82 -2.69
CA ILE A 259 -3.10 -14.34 -1.49
C ILE A 259 -3.17 -12.81 -1.37
N SER A 260 -2.95 -12.08 -2.47
CA SER A 260 -2.90 -10.61 -2.47
C SER A 260 -4.22 -9.96 -2.05
N SER A 261 -5.35 -10.63 -2.24
CA SER A 261 -6.65 -10.11 -1.80
C SER A 261 -6.78 -9.99 -0.26
N SER A 262 -5.92 -10.66 0.50
CA SER A 262 -5.86 -10.61 1.97
C SER A 262 -4.74 -9.72 2.52
N THR A 263 -3.97 -9.04 1.67
CA THR A 263 -2.78 -8.25 2.09
C THR A 263 -3.12 -7.18 3.13
N PHE A 264 -4.26 -6.51 2.99
CA PHE A 264 -4.70 -5.51 3.95
C PHE A 264 -5.03 -6.13 5.32
N SER A 265 -5.67 -7.28 5.30
CA SER A 265 -5.98 -8.00 6.54
C SER A 265 -4.75 -8.58 7.22
N VAL A 266 -3.71 -8.95 6.46
CA VAL A 266 -2.40 -9.31 7.04
C VAL A 266 -1.88 -8.16 7.90
N TYR A 267 -1.93 -6.93 7.41
CA TYR A 267 -1.58 -5.74 8.21
C TYR A 267 -2.45 -5.61 9.46
N LEU A 268 -3.78 -5.69 9.32
CA LEU A 268 -4.71 -5.47 10.43
C LEU A 268 -4.51 -6.50 11.56
N ILE A 269 -4.22 -7.75 11.22
CA ILE A 269 -3.99 -8.81 12.21
C ILE A 269 -2.60 -8.65 12.83
N SER A 270 -1.56 -8.54 12.00
CA SER A 270 -0.18 -8.54 12.45
C SER A 270 0.21 -7.29 13.22
N ASP A 271 -0.31 -6.11 12.84
CA ASP A 271 -0.02 -4.83 13.51
C ASP A 271 -1.13 -4.39 14.47
N HIS A 272 -2.03 -5.29 14.86
CA HIS A 272 -3.02 -4.96 15.87
C HIS A 272 -2.33 -4.59 17.19
N PRO A 273 -2.70 -3.47 17.84
CA PRO A 273 -2.05 -3.00 19.07
C PRO A 273 -1.89 -4.09 20.14
N TYR A 274 -2.90 -4.94 20.29
CA TYR A 274 -2.86 -6.06 21.23
C TYR A 274 -1.68 -7.03 20.97
N PHE A 275 -1.50 -7.50 19.73
CA PHE A 275 -0.39 -8.39 19.37
C PHE A 275 0.95 -7.67 19.42
N ARG A 276 1.00 -6.44 18.93
CA ARG A 276 2.22 -5.64 18.85
C ARG A 276 2.82 -5.35 20.22
N TYR A 277 1.99 -5.04 21.22
CA TYR A 277 2.47 -4.67 22.55
C TYR A 277 2.63 -5.87 23.49
N ASN A 278 1.83 -6.91 23.34
CA ASN A 278 1.83 -8.02 24.29
C ASN A 278 2.67 -9.23 23.84
N TYR A 279 2.72 -9.52 22.54
CA TYR A 279 3.33 -10.76 22.06
C TYR A 279 4.58 -10.60 21.18
N TYR A 280 4.73 -9.50 20.45
CA TYR A 280 5.82 -9.37 19.51
C TYR A 280 7.20 -9.29 20.19
N ALA A 281 7.31 -8.64 21.34
CA ALA A 281 8.58 -8.55 22.08
C ALA A 281 9.05 -9.95 22.50
N GLU A 282 8.14 -10.79 23.00
CA GLU A 282 8.45 -12.14 23.43
C GLU A 282 8.74 -13.06 22.23
N LEU A 283 7.92 -12.99 21.17
CA LEU A 283 8.17 -13.72 19.94
C LEU A 283 9.56 -13.50 19.39
N TRP A 284 9.95 -12.23 19.21
CA TRP A 284 11.26 -11.91 18.65
C TRP A 284 12.41 -12.20 19.58
N LYS A 285 12.22 -12.12 20.90
CA LYS A 285 13.17 -12.57 21.88
C LYS A 285 13.42 -14.09 21.76
N ASN A 286 12.35 -14.88 21.65
CA ASN A 286 12.46 -16.32 21.49
C ASN A 286 13.10 -16.71 20.16
N VAL A 287 12.74 -16.04 19.06
CA VAL A 287 13.37 -16.23 17.76
C VAL A 287 14.86 -15.92 17.83
N GLY A 288 15.27 -14.82 18.47
CA GLY A 288 16.67 -14.46 18.65
C GLY A 288 17.46 -15.47 19.49
N ASN A 289 16.88 -15.96 20.58
CA ASN A 289 17.52 -16.96 21.45
C ASN A 289 17.75 -18.31 20.71
N ILE A 290 16.83 -18.69 19.81
CA ILE A 290 16.92 -19.95 19.05
C ILE A 290 17.90 -19.80 17.87
N SER A 291 17.87 -18.66 17.19
CA SER A 291 18.56 -18.49 15.91
C SER A 291 19.97 -17.90 16.00
N GLY A 292 20.31 -17.20 17.10
CA GLY A 292 21.62 -16.57 17.25
C GLY A 292 22.01 -15.73 16.04
N ASP A 293 23.17 -16.02 15.43
CA ASP A 293 23.70 -15.32 14.26
C ASP A 293 22.80 -15.41 13.01
N TYR A 294 21.91 -16.40 12.95
CA TYR A 294 20.95 -16.59 11.85
C TYR A 294 19.63 -15.83 12.04
N PHE A 295 19.56 -14.89 12.99
CA PHE A 295 18.34 -14.17 13.33
C PHE A 295 17.62 -13.61 12.11
N HIS A 296 18.29 -12.95 11.20
CA HIS A 296 17.67 -12.33 10.03
C HIS A 296 17.05 -13.34 9.05
N LEU A 297 17.69 -14.50 8.85
CA LEU A 297 17.13 -15.58 8.05
C LEU A 297 15.88 -16.17 8.72
N MET A 298 15.96 -16.40 10.03
CA MET A 298 14.81 -16.89 10.79
C MET A 298 13.67 -15.85 10.81
N ALA A 299 14.00 -14.55 10.91
CA ALA A 299 13.01 -13.47 10.84
C ALA A 299 12.27 -13.43 9.50
N ILE A 300 12.95 -13.66 8.37
CA ILE A 300 12.30 -13.80 7.05
C ILE A 300 11.32 -14.97 7.08
N PHE A 301 11.74 -16.14 7.54
CA PHE A 301 10.90 -17.33 7.59
C PHE A 301 9.67 -17.13 8.49
N VAL A 302 9.87 -16.59 9.70
CA VAL A 302 8.78 -16.31 10.65
C VAL A 302 7.80 -15.28 10.08
N ASN A 303 8.28 -14.19 9.46
CA ASN A 303 7.40 -13.21 8.81
C ASN A 303 6.64 -13.80 7.60
N MET A 304 7.26 -14.68 6.82
CA MET A 304 6.55 -15.43 5.78
C MET A 304 5.43 -16.31 6.36
N LEU A 305 5.71 -17.00 7.46
CA LEU A 305 4.72 -17.81 8.15
C LEU A 305 3.58 -16.95 8.70
N ILE A 306 3.88 -15.82 9.36
CA ILE A 306 2.88 -14.85 9.84
C ILE A 306 2.02 -14.37 8.66
N PHE A 307 2.66 -13.99 7.54
CA PHE A 307 1.94 -13.54 6.35
C PHE A 307 0.93 -14.58 5.87
N VAL A 308 1.37 -15.83 5.70
CA VAL A 308 0.51 -16.93 5.22
C VAL A 308 -0.61 -17.22 6.21
N LEU A 309 -0.32 -17.32 7.49
CA LEU A 309 -1.32 -17.58 8.53
C LEU A 309 -2.38 -16.47 8.58
N CYS A 310 -1.97 -15.21 8.60
CA CYS A 310 -2.89 -14.07 8.57
C CYS A 310 -3.74 -14.06 7.28
N ALA A 311 -3.14 -14.36 6.12
CA ALA A 311 -3.88 -14.44 4.86
C ALA A 311 -4.93 -15.58 4.88
N MET A 312 -4.60 -16.73 5.46
CA MET A 312 -5.55 -17.85 5.59
C MET A 312 -6.69 -17.52 6.57
N LEU A 313 -6.39 -16.91 7.72
CA LEU A 313 -7.41 -16.40 8.64
C LEU A 313 -8.37 -15.42 7.96
N ASP A 314 -7.84 -14.55 7.12
CA ASP A 314 -8.68 -13.61 6.37
C ASP A 314 -9.59 -14.32 5.35
N LYS A 315 -9.14 -15.43 4.76
CA LYS A 315 -10.03 -16.22 3.89
C LYS A 315 -11.23 -16.79 4.66
N LEU A 316 -11.02 -17.23 5.90
CA LEU A 316 -12.12 -17.65 6.76
C LEU A 316 -13.06 -16.48 7.09
N ARG A 317 -12.50 -15.30 7.40
CA ARG A 317 -13.31 -14.08 7.58
C ARG A 317 -14.18 -13.78 6.36
N MET A 318 -13.60 -13.83 5.15
CA MET A 318 -14.32 -13.54 3.91
C MET A 318 -15.54 -14.43 3.72
N LEU A 319 -15.45 -15.73 4.09
CA LEU A 319 -16.60 -16.66 4.02
C LEU A 319 -17.77 -16.22 4.91
N ILE A 320 -17.46 -15.55 6.03
CA ILE A 320 -18.46 -15.05 6.97
C ILE A 320 -18.96 -13.66 6.53
N SER A 321 -18.02 -12.76 6.23
CA SER A 321 -18.32 -11.36 5.96
C SER A 321 -19.05 -11.14 4.63
N ASP A 322 -18.83 -11.98 3.61
CA ASP A 322 -19.53 -11.87 2.34
C ASP A 322 -21.05 -11.96 2.50
N LYS A 323 -21.54 -12.73 3.49
CA LYS A 323 -22.96 -12.84 3.83
C LYS A 323 -23.52 -11.56 4.46
N VAL A 324 -22.68 -10.73 5.07
CA VAL A 324 -23.05 -9.47 5.73
C VAL A 324 -22.84 -8.29 4.79
N GLU A 325 -21.74 -8.29 4.02
CA GLU A 325 -21.38 -7.20 3.13
C GLU A 325 -22.37 -6.99 2.00
N GLN A 326 -22.85 -8.07 1.38
CA GLN A 326 -23.77 -7.97 0.25
C GLN A 326 -25.10 -7.31 0.63
N PRO A 327 -25.82 -7.69 1.71
CA PRO A 327 -27.03 -7.01 2.16
C PRO A 327 -26.80 -5.52 2.48
N ILE A 328 -25.68 -5.19 3.16
CA ILE A 328 -25.34 -3.80 3.49
C ILE A 328 -25.13 -2.97 2.22
N VAL A 329 -24.38 -3.49 1.25
CA VAL A 329 -24.14 -2.80 -0.03
C VAL A 329 -25.44 -2.61 -0.79
N GLN A 330 -26.35 -3.59 -0.79
CA GLN A 330 -27.67 -3.48 -1.45
C GLN A 330 -28.55 -2.45 -0.74
N LEU A 331 -28.63 -2.51 0.59
CA LEU A 331 -29.41 -1.56 1.39
C LEU A 331 -28.97 -0.11 1.13
N LEU A 332 -27.66 0.15 1.26
CA LEU A 332 -27.10 1.49 1.05
C LEU A 332 -27.14 1.94 -0.42
N GLY A 333 -27.07 1.00 -1.36
CA GLY A 333 -27.21 1.27 -2.80
C GLY A 333 -28.62 1.72 -3.17
N ASN A 334 -29.64 1.13 -2.55
CA ASN A 334 -31.05 1.49 -2.79
C ASN A 334 -31.38 2.90 -2.30
N PHE A 335 -30.78 3.35 -1.20
CA PHE A 335 -30.95 4.74 -0.73
C PHE A 335 -30.42 5.78 -1.71
N ARG A 336 -29.45 5.43 -2.57
CA ARG A 336 -28.92 6.34 -3.61
C ARG A 336 -29.86 6.50 -4.80
N ASN A 337 -30.72 5.52 -5.05
CA ASN A 337 -31.69 5.55 -6.17
C ASN A 337 -33.00 6.22 -5.78
N LEU A 338 -33.19 6.62 -4.52
CA LEU A 338 -34.35 7.33 -3.99
C LEU A 338 -34.20 8.87 -4.01
N LYS A 339 -33.11 9.39 -4.56
CA LYS A 339 -32.85 10.82 -4.84
C LYS A 339 -32.72 11.05 -6.34
#